data_b6a1f471938cc99510b1726fb69cc605
#
_entry.id   b6a1f471938cc99510b1726fb69cc605
#
_cell.length_a   1.000
_cell.length_b   1.000
_cell.length_c   1.000
_cell.angle_alpha   90.00
_cell.angle_beta   90.00
_cell.angle_gamma   90.00
#
_symmetry.space_group_name_H-M   'P 1'
#
loop_
_entity.id
_entity.type
_entity.pdbx_description
1 polymer ?
#
loop_
_entity_poly.entity_id
_entity_poly.type
_entity_poly.pdbx_seq_one_letter_code
_entity_poly.pdbx_strand_id
1 'polypeptide(L)'
;MYLKLESLVREDHPYRKILEIVDFSTLLTPLHSLYSNLGQNGICLEKGFKALLLQHAEDLSYRELEKYLQENLAAKLFCGYGLKEETPDYSTFCKLKQRIGVENLTKLFNGVVQQMREKNIVSDTFTFVDTTAIVSKIALWEERDKAIEEGLKKLNNSNVEKFAADKDARFGAKSKNKFWFGYKAGVSVDVKHGMITNVLATPANIMDDKILENILPPSGAILGDKGFDTNDVMNLLERRKLHSMIIKKNNRKDKNKSLDHYITRLRCPFEGIFTCLTGKKNDGGYMRTYYRGLDNVNFQLAFKALACNLFRLAKIKDNLYFQGVIVS
;
A
#
# COMPACT_ATOMS: atom_id res chain seq x y z
N MET A 1 -31.58 6.65 29.89
CA MET A 1 -31.15 5.65 28.87
C MET A 1 -29.80 6.11 28.32
N TYR A 2 -28.72 5.39 28.59
CA TYR A 2 -27.39 5.75 28.05
C TYR A 2 -27.30 5.22 26.63
N LEU A 3 -27.23 6.12 25.65
CA LEU A 3 -26.97 5.76 24.26
C LEU A 3 -25.54 5.18 24.14
N LYS A 4 -25.46 3.92 23.74
CA LYS A 4 -24.19 3.26 23.43
C LYS A 4 -23.81 3.56 21.97
N LEU A 5 -22.53 3.79 21.71
CA LEU A 5 -22.04 4.09 20.38
C LEU A 5 -22.35 2.97 19.37
N GLU A 6 -22.34 1.72 19.83
CA GLU A 6 -22.67 0.53 19.06
C GLU A 6 -24.09 0.56 18.48
N SER A 7 -25.05 1.16 19.19
CA SER A 7 -26.44 1.26 18.69
C SER A 7 -26.63 2.35 17.64
N LEU A 8 -25.68 3.26 17.48
CA LEU A 8 -25.73 4.36 16.53
C LEU A 8 -25.07 4.05 15.17
N VAL A 9 -24.30 2.97 15.08
CA VAL A 9 -23.64 2.55 13.84
C VAL A 9 -24.32 1.30 13.32
N ARG A 10 -24.68 1.27 12.03
CA ARG A 10 -25.35 0.12 11.40
C ARG A 10 -24.56 -1.18 11.59
N GLU A 11 -25.25 -2.29 11.76
CA GLU A 11 -24.64 -3.61 11.98
C GLU A 11 -23.82 -4.07 10.77
N ASP A 12 -24.28 -3.76 9.56
CA ASP A 12 -23.61 -4.11 8.29
C ASP A 12 -22.45 -3.17 7.91
N HIS A 13 -22.06 -2.22 8.79
CA HIS A 13 -21.01 -1.26 8.48
C HIS A 13 -19.65 -1.96 8.26
N PRO A 14 -18.87 -1.61 7.19
CA PRO A 14 -17.60 -2.26 6.88
C PRO A 14 -16.60 -2.28 8.04
N TYR A 15 -16.57 -1.24 8.86
CA TYR A 15 -15.68 -1.17 10.02
C TYR A 15 -16.03 -2.21 11.10
N ARG A 16 -17.31 -2.53 11.30
CA ARG A 16 -17.70 -3.62 12.20
C ARG A 16 -17.22 -4.96 11.68
N LYS A 17 -17.40 -5.23 10.40
CA LYS A 17 -16.95 -6.47 9.76
C LYS A 17 -15.43 -6.66 9.90
N ILE A 18 -14.64 -5.59 9.79
CA ILE A 18 -13.19 -5.66 10.02
C ILE A 18 -12.90 -5.99 11.48
N LEU A 19 -13.60 -5.36 12.45
CA LEU A 19 -13.42 -5.66 13.88
C LEU A 19 -13.77 -7.11 14.25
N GLU A 20 -14.73 -7.72 13.54
CA GLU A 20 -15.10 -9.13 13.74
C GLU A 20 -14.06 -10.12 13.14
N ILE A 21 -13.33 -9.68 12.08
CA ILE A 21 -12.40 -10.53 11.34
C ILE A 21 -11.00 -10.46 11.94
N VAL A 22 -10.60 -9.29 12.45
CA VAL A 22 -9.22 -8.99 12.84
C VAL A 22 -9.12 -8.81 14.35
N ASP A 23 -8.38 -9.69 15.00
CA ASP A 23 -7.93 -9.48 16.37
C ASP A 23 -6.73 -8.53 16.37
N PHE A 24 -7.02 -7.24 16.54
CA PHE A 24 -5.99 -6.20 16.57
C PHE A 24 -5.06 -6.32 17.78
N SER A 25 -5.52 -6.87 18.89
CA SER A 25 -4.68 -7.03 20.08
C SER A 25 -3.55 -8.02 19.81
N THR A 26 -3.87 -9.17 19.27
CA THR A 26 -2.88 -10.18 18.85
C THR A 26 -2.01 -9.67 17.71
N LEU A 27 -2.60 -9.02 16.71
CA LEU A 27 -1.88 -8.45 15.58
C LEU A 27 -0.80 -7.45 16.00
N LEU A 28 -1.07 -6.64 17.01
CA LEU A 28 -0.17 -5.57 17.46
C LEU A 28 0.80 -5.98 18.56
N THR A 29 0.75 -7.24 19.03
CA THR A 29 1.67 -7.76 20.05
C THR A 29 3.15 -7.43 19.77
N PRO A 30 3.68 -7.56 18.54
CA PRO A 30 5.08 -7.24 18.26
C PRO A 30 5.42 -5.77 18.45
N LEU A 31 4.42 -4.86 18.43
CA LEU A 31 4.61 -3.42 18.58
C LEU A 31 4.54 -2.95 20.05
N HIS A 32 4.13 -3.79 20.98
CA HIS A 32 4.06 -3.41 22.40
C HIS A 32 5.43 -3.02 22.97
N SER A 33 6.51 -3.63 22.48
CA SER A 33 7.88 -3.31 22.86
C SER A 33 8.31 -1.86 22.54
N LEU A 34 7.56 -1.18 21.66
CA LEU A 34 7.78 0.23 21.32
C LEU A 34 7.31 1.20 22.41
N TYR A 35 6.56 0.69 23.41
CA TYR A 35 6.04 1.49 24.50
C TYR A 35 6.84 1.19 25.78
N SER A 36 7.30 2.28 26.44
CA SER A 36 7.94 2.17 27.75
C SER A 36 6.88 2.15 28.86
N ASN A 37 7.14 1.43 29.93
CA ASN A 37 6.35 1.49 31.16
C ASN A 37 6.67 2.73 32.02
N LEU A 38 7.63 3.56 31.57
CA LEU A 38 8.08 4.76 32.27
C LEU A 38 7.57 6.02 31.53
N GLY A 39 7.09 7.00 32.29
CA GLY A 39 6.66 8.29 31.78
C GLY A 39 5.15 8.43 31.64
N GLN A 40 4.70 9.52 30.98
CA GLN A 40 3.29 9.79 30.73
C GLN A 40 2.66 8.73 29.84
N ASN A 41 1.47 8.26 30.19
CA ASN A 41 0.71 7.31 29.38
C ASN A 41 0.48 7.88 27.97
N GLY A 42 1.03 7.20 26.98
CA GLY A 42 0.81 7.53 25.57
C GLY A 42 -0.59 7.11 25.10
N ILE A 43 -0.91 7.43 23.86
CA ILE A 43 -2.11 6.89 23.21
C ILE A 43 -2.08 5.35 23.25
N CYS A 44 -3.24 4.74 23.51
CA CYS A 44 -3.39 3.29 23.36
C CYS A 44 -2.96 2.88 21.95
N LEU A 45 -2.01 1.93 21.86
CA LEU A 45 -1.42 1.49 20.59
C LEU A 45 -2.50 1.04 19.59
N GLU A 46 -3.46 0.26 20.06
CA GLU A 46 -4.54 -0.27 19.22
C GLU A 46 -5.44 0.85 18.68
N LYS A 47 -5.88 1.78 19.53
CA LYS A 47 -6.69 2.94 19.11
C LYS A 47 -5.94 3.79 18.07
N GLY A 48 -4.66 4.05 18.32
CA GLY A 48 -3.83 4.85 17.44
C GLY A 48 -3.53 4.14 16.11
N PHE A 49 -3.26 2.85 16.14
CA PHE A 49 -3.02 2.07 14.92
C PHE A 49 -4.28 2.00 14.04
N LYS A 50 -5.44 1.73 14.63
CA LYS A 50 -6.72 1.74 13.91
C LYS A 50 -7.01 3.13 13.31
N ALA A 51 -6.68 4.20 14.00
CA ALA A 51 -6.82 5.56 13.47
C ALA A 51 -5.89 5.80 12.26
N LEU A 52 -4.62 5.38 12.33
CA LEU A 52 -3.70 5.43 11.18
C LEU A 52 -4.17 4.55 10.02
N LEU A 53 -4.79 3.40 10.30
CA LEU A 53 -5.40 2.56 9.26
C LEU A 53 -6.52 3.31 8.53
N LEU A 54 -7.41 3.98 9.27
CA LEU A 54 -8.45 4.83 8.69
C LEU A 54 -7.88 6.00 7.90
N GLN A 55 -6.81 6.64 8.41
CA GLN A 55 -6.12 7.71 7.68
C GLN A 55 -5.76 7.30 6.25
N HIS A 56 -5.17 6.11 6.11
CA HIS A 56 -4.70 5.61 4.82
C HIS A 56 -5.83 5.03 3.96
N ALA A 57 -6.86 4.46 4.58
CA ALA A 57 -8.05 3.94 3.89
C ALA A 57 -8.92 5.05 3.29
N GLU A 58 -9.05 6.17 4.01
CA GLU A 58 -9.89 7.32 3.64
C GLU A 58 -9.11 8.47 2.96
N ASP A 59 -7.79 8.31 2.76
CA ASP A 59 -6.89 9.32 2.20
C ASP A 59 -6.89 10.66 2.95
N LEU A 60 -6.84 10.60 4.28
CA LEU A 60 -6.87 11.76 5.14
C LEU A 60 -5.47 12.27 5.45
N SER A 61 -5.29 13.57 5.56
CA SER A 61 -4.17 14.17 6.28
C SER A 61 -4.33 13.95 7.79
N TYR A 62 -3.28 14.14 8.58
CA TYR A 62 -3.38 14.02 10.06
C TYR A 62 -4.42 14.98 10.66
N ARG A 63 -4.55 16.21 10.13
CA ARG A 63 -5.56 17.17 10.60
C ARG A 63 -6.98 16.78 10.18
N GLU A 64 -7.13 16.21 9.00
CA GLU A 64 -8.42 15.66 8.56
C GLU A 64 -8.77 14.41 9.38
N LEU A 65 -7.79 13.55 9.74
CA LEU A 65 -8.02 12.40 10.63
C LEU A 65 -8.52 12.83 12.01
N GLU A 66 -7.91 13.85 12.62
CA GLU A 66 -8.36 14.42 13.89
C GLU A 66 -9.84 14.82 13.82
N LYS A 67 -10.24 15.61 12.83
CA LYS A 67 -11.64 16.01 12.62
C LYS A 67 -12.55 14.82 12.33
N TYR A 68 -12.09 13.90 11.50
CA TYR A 68 -12.83 12.70 11.12
C TYR A 68 -13.16 11.85 12.35
N LEU A 69 -12.21 11.68 13.28
CA LEU A 69 -12.45 10.96 14.53
C LEU A 69 -13.38 11.70 15.48
N GLN A 70 -13.39 13.03 15.48
CA GLN A 70 -14.30 13.83 16.31
C GLN A 70 -15.76 13.76 15.83
N GLU A 71 -15.97 13.74 14.52
CA GLU A 71 -17.27 13.91 13.88
C GLU A 71 -17.91 12.59 13.42
N ASN A 72 -17.11 11.53 13.19
CA ASN A 72 -17.60 10.28 12.62
C ASN A 72 -17.77 9.18 13.68
N LEU A 73 -19.02 8.82 13.97
CA LEU A 73 -19.37 7.80 14.97
C LEU A 73 -18.83 6.42 14.61
N ALA A 74 -18.84 6.03 13.32
CA ALA A 74 -18.32 4.74 12.87
C ALA A 74 -16.79 4.67 13.02
N ALA A 75 -16.08 5.78 12.78
CA ALA A 75 -14.64 5.88 13.00
C ALA A 75 -14.30 5.79 14.49
N LYS A 76 -15.05 6.47 15.36
CA LYS A 76 -14.90 6.34 16.82
C LYS A 76 -15.10 4.89 17.26
N LEU A 77 -16.16 4.24 16.80
CA LEU A 77 -16.44 2.83 17.10
C LEU A 77 -15.29 1.93 16.67
N PHE A 78 -14.83 2.07 15.43
CA PHE A 78 -13.74 1.28 14.89
C PHE A 78 -12.45 1.41 15.69
N CYS A 79 -12.11 2.63 16.08
CA CYS A 79 -10.90 2.89 16.88
C CYS A 79 -11.06 2.55 18.38
N GLY A 80 -12.28 2.27 18.85
CA GLY A 80 -12.56 1.96 20.25
C GLY A 80 -12.63 3.20 21.15
N TYR A 81 -12.97 4.38 20.60
CA TYR A 81 -13.28 5.58 21.38
C TYR A 81 -14.74 5.57 21.82
N GLY A 82 -14.99 6.03 23.04
CA GLY A 82 -16.34 6.25 23.53
C GLY A 82 -17.02 7.45 22.87
N LEU A 83 -18.36 7.54 22.97
CA LEU A 83 -19.15 8.61 22.34
C LEU A 83 -18.65 10.02 22.74
N LYS A 84 -18.38 10.22 24.03
CA LYS A 84 -17.91 11.49 24.61
C LYS A 84 -16.39 11.52 24.86
N GLU A 85 -15.68 10.45 24.51
CA GLU A 85 -14.24 10.38 24.69
C GLU A 85 -13.55 11.33 23.73
N GLU A 86 -12.61 12.11 24.25
CA GLU A 86 -11.76 12.98 23.44
C GLU A 86 -10.82 12.14 22.58
N THR A 87 -10.67 12.56 21.33
CA THR A 87 -9.76 11.94 20.39
C THR A 87 -8.43 12.69 20.34
N PRO A 88 -7.31 12.01 20.09
CA PRO A 88 -6.00 12.63 20.04
C PRO A 88 -5.89 13.69 18.95
N ASP A 89 -5.04 14.67 19.17
CA ASP A 89 -4.66 15.65 18.15
C ASP A 89 -3.78 15.05 17.04
N TYR A 90 -3.64 15.77 15.94
CA TYR A 90 -2.88 15.36 14.76
C TYR A 90 -1.40 15.07 15.07
N SER A 91 -0.78 15.77 16.05
CA SER A 91 0.63 15.61 16.39
C SER A 91 0.91 14.27 17.04
N THR A 92 -0.07 13.74 17.79
CA THR A 92 -0.01 12.41 18.42
C THR A 92 0.11 11.31 17.35
N PHE A 93 -0.66 11.40 16.26
CA PHE A 93 -0.57 10.44 15.16
C PHE A 93 0.76 10.55 14.40
N CYS A 94 1.30 11.76 14.24
CA CYS A 94 2.64 11.96 13.67
C CYS A 94 3.72 11.25 14.49
N LYS A 95 3.69 11.40 15.83
CA LYS A 95 4.62 10.74 16.75
C LYS A 95 4.45 9.22 16.74
N LEU A 96 3.21 8.74 16.73
CA LEU A 96 2.92 7.30 16.64
C LEU A 96 3.48 6.69 15.36
N LYS A 97 3.27 7.34 14.20
CA LYS A 97 3.86 6.91 12.93
C LYS A 97 5.38 6.77 13.02
N GLN A 98 6.06 7.79 13.57
CA GLN A 98 7.52 7.76 13.72
C GLN A 98 7.97 6.62 14.64
N ARG A 99 7.21 6.33 15.71
CA ARG A 99 7.49 5.25 16.65
C ARG A 99 7.33 3.88 16.02
N ILE A 100 6.25 3.68 15.23
CA ILE A 100 6.04 2.40 14.52
C ILE A 100 7.16 2.19 13.50
N GLY A 101 7.43 3.17 12.65
CA GLY A 101 8.45 3.09 11.60
C GLY A 101 8.09 2.10 10.48
N VAL A 102 8.84 2.18 9.37
CA VAL A 102 8.57 1.37 8.17
C VAL A 102 8.88 -0.10 8.39
N GLU A 103 9.94 -0.43 9.12
CA GLU A 103 10.37 -1.82 9.33
C GLU A 103 9.33 -2.64 10.11
N ASN A 104 8.84 -2.08 11.23
CA ASN A 104 7.84 -2.76 12.04
C ASN A 104 6.51 -2.90 11.30
N LEU A 105 6.12 -1.87 10.54
CA LEU A 105 4.91 -1.93 9.73
C LEU A 105 5.04 -2.99 8.62
N THR A 106 6.20 -3.09 7.97
CA THR A 106 6.46 -4.11 6.95
C THR A 106 6.41 -5.52 7.54
N LYS A 107 7.02 -5.72 8.72
CA LYS A 107 6.93 -7.01 9.44
C LYS A 107 5.48 -7.38 9.76
N LEU A 108 4.69 -6.39 10.22
CA LEU A 108 3.28 -6.59 10.52
C LEU A 108 2.47 -6.92 9.26
N PHE A 109 2.66 -6.18 8.17
CA PHE A 109 2.03 -6.47 6.89
C PHE A 109 2.35 -7.89 6.39
N ASN A 110 3.62 -8.29 6.43
CA ASN A 110 4.05 -9.63 6.03
C ASN A 110 3.46 -10.72 6.95
N GLY A 111 3.34 -10.45 8.26
CA GLY A 111 2.69 -11.34 9.20
C GLY A 111 1.21 -11.56 8.87
N VAL A 112 0.48 -10.50 8.51
CA VAL A 112 -0.92 -10.58 8.06
C VAL A 112 -1.03 -11.41 6.78
N VAL A 113 -0.17 -11.17 5.80
CA VAL A 113 -0.15 -11.95 4.54
C VAL A 113 0.16 -13.43 4.81
N GLN A 114 1.08 -13.72 5.74
CA GLN A 114 1.40 -15.10 6.12
C GLN A 114 0.19 -15.79 6.77
N GLN A 115 -0.52 -15.14 7.68
CA GLN A 115 -1.76 -15.66 8.26
C GLN A 115 -2.83 -15.94 7.18
N MET A 116 -2.92 -15.05 6.17
CA MET A 116 -3.83 -15.27 5.03
C MET A 116 -3.43 -16.51 4.21
N ARG A 117 -2.12 -16.81 4.05
CA ARG A 117 -1.64 -18.05 3.41
C ARG A 117 -2.03 -19.28 4.21
N GLU A 118 -1.77 -19.28 5.51
CA GLU A 118 -2.09 -20.39 6.43
C GLU A 118 -3.58 -20.72 6.44
N LYS A 119 -4.42 -19.69 6.25
CA LYS A 119 -5.88 -19.82 6.17
C LYS A 119 -6.41 -20.04 4.73
N ASN A 120 -5.53 -20.29 3.76
CA ASN A 120 -5.85 -20.50 2.35
C ASN A 120 -6.64 -19.35 1.69
N ILE A 121 -6.54 -18.12 2.22
CA ILE A 121 -7.11 -16.93 1.58
C ILE A 121 -6.18 -16.47 0.46
N VAL A 122 -4.88 -16.43 0.70
CA VAL A 122 -3.84 -16.18 -0.30
C VAL A 122 -3.34 -17.49 -0.86
N SER A 123 -3.25 -17.58 -2.19
CA SER A 123 -2.64 -18.70 -2.91
C SER A 123 -1.52 -18.18 -3.78
N ASP A 124 -0.30 -18.68 -3.57
CA ASP A 124 0.84 -18.30 -4.40
C ASP A 124 0.83 -19.02 -5.78
N THR A 125 -0.23 -19.80 -6.12
CA THR A 125 -0.35 -20.50 -7.40
C THR A 125 -0.26 -19.55 -8.59
N PHE A 126 -0.97 -18.42 -8.54
CA PHE A 126 -0.93 -17.37 -9.55
C PHE A 126 -0.80 -16.02 -8.87
N THR A 127 0.27 -15.31 -9.18
CA THR A 127 0.52 -13.96 -8.67
C THR A 127 0.61 -12.98 -9.83
N PHE A 128 -0.23 -11.94 -9.79
CA PHE A 128 -0.15 -10.80 -10.69
C PHE A 128 0.84 -9.78 -10.14
N VAL A 129 1.75 -9.29 -11.00
CA VAL A 129 2.73 -8.25 -10.67
C VAL A 129 2.59 -7.07 -11.60
N ASP A 130 2.68 -5.86 -11.05
CA ASP A 130 2.67 -4.64 -11.84
C ASP A 130 3.35 -3.49 -11.08
N THR A 131 3.61 -2.39 -11.79
CA THR A 131 4.19 -1.17 -11.22
C THR A 131 3.30 0.04 -11.50
N THR A 132 3.24 0.95 -10.53
CA THR A 132 2.52 2.22 -10.70
C THR A 132 3.36 3.40 -10.26
N ALA A 133 3.13 4.56 -10.88
CA ALA A 133 3.80 5.79 -10.51
C ALA A 133 3.25 6.37 -9.20
N ILE A 134 4.15 6.87 -8.36
CA ILE A 134 3.82 7.65 -7.17
C ILE A 134 4.41 9.05 -7.36
N VAL A 135 3.53 10.04 -7.48
CA VAL A 135 3.95 11.44 -7.63
C VAL A 135 4.34 12.01 -6.27
N SER A 136 5.51 12.66 -6.22
CA SER A 136 5.96 13.35 -5.01
C SER A 136 5.01 14.49 -4.63
N LYS A 137 4.95 14.80 -3.34
CA LYS A 137 4.22 15.95 -2.80
C LYS A 137 4.75 17.29 -3.34
N ILE A 138 6.00 17.32 -3.79
CA ILE A 138 6.73 18.54 -4.15
C ILE A 138 6.49 18.90 -5.61
N ALA A 139 6.25 20.19 -5.89
CA ALA A 139 6.01 20.72 -7.24
C ALA A 139 7.29 21.07 -8.03
N LEU A 140 8.47 21.09 -7.41
CA LEU A 140 9.80 21.42 -8.02
C LEU A 140 9.95 22.78 -8.71
N TRP A 141 9.05 23.73 -8.52
CA TRP A 141 9.19 25.04 -9.18
C TRP A 141 10.36 25.85 -8.61
N GLU A 142 10.41 25.96 -7.28
CA GLU A 142 11.49 26.68 -6.60
C GLU A 142 12.86 26.02 -6.80
N GLU A 143 12.89 24.69 -6.77
CA GLU A 143 14.10 23.91 -6.98
C GLU A 143 14.64 24.08 -8.40
N ARG A 144 13.75 24.15 -9.39
CA ARG A 144 14.12 24.42 -10.78
C ARG A 144 14.71 25.82 -10.93
N ASP A 145 14.09 26.81 -10.32
CA ASP A 145 14.54 28.21 -10.44
C ASP A 145 15.92 28.38 -9.79
N LYS A 146 16.16 27.80 -8.61
CA LYS A 146 17.49 27.75 -7.97
C LYS A 146 18.53 27.05 -8.85
N ALA A 147 18.17 25.96 -9.50
CA ALA A 147 19.07 25.26 -10.41
C ALA A 147 19.46 26.11 -11.63
N ILE A 148 18.52 26.90 -12.16
CA ILE A 148 18.77 27.83 -13.26
C ILE A 148 19.67 29.01 -12.81
N GLU A 149 19.43 29.56 -11.62
CA GLU A 149 20.26 30.61 -11.02
C GLU A 149 21.74 30.15 -10.83
N GLU A 150 21.92 28.85 -10.52
CA GLU A 150 23.26 28.25 -10.46
C GLU A 150 23.83 27.89 -11.86
N GLY A 151 23.23 28.31 -12.95
CA GLY A 151 23.69 28.11 -14.31
C GLY A 151 23.35 26.75 -14.94
N LEU A 152 22.48 25.97 -14.35
CA LEU A 152 22.04 24.68 -14.92
C LEU A 152 20.95 24.88 -15.98
N LYS A 153 21.09 24.20 -17.12
CA LYS A 153 20.10 24.27 -18.20
C LYS A 153 18.78 23.58 -17.85
N LYS A 154 18.81 22.56 -16.97
CA LYS A 154 17.63 21.80 -16.53
C LYS A 154 17.91 21.01 -15.26
N LEU A 155 16.85 20.74 -14.48
CA LEU A 155 16.85 19.79 -13.41
C LEU A 155 16.64 18.36 -13.95
N ASN A 156 17.46 17.40 -13.56
CA ASN A 156 17.41 16.00 -13.97
C ASN A 156 17.89 15.07 -12.85
N ASN A 157 17.91 13.76 -13.07
CA ASN A 157 18.28 12.79 -12.03
C ASN A 157 19.75 12.88 -11.55
N SER A 158 20.65 13.50 -12.31
CA SER A 158 22.05 13.67 -11.89
C SER A 158 22.25 14.85 -10.95
N ASN A 159 21.35 15.83 -10.95
CA ASN A 159 21.51 17.06 -10.16
C ASN A 159 20.32 17.36 -9.21
N VAL A 160 19.17 16.68 -9.38
CA VAL A 160 17.97 16.95 -8.58
C VAL A 160 18.19 16.77 -7.08
N GLU A 161 19.05 15.85 -6.67
CA GLU A 161 19.32 15.57 -5.26
C GLU A 161 19.94 16.80 -4.53
N LYS A 162 20.70 17.62 -5.23
CA LYS A 162 21.25 18.87 -4.67
C LYS A 162 20.16 19.88 -4.34
N PHE A 163 19.13 19.99 -5.16
CA PHE A 163 18.11 21.04 -5.09
C PHE A 163 16.81 20.58 -4.45
N ALA A 164 16.37 19.35 -4.72
CA ALA A 164 15.07 18.86 -4.28
C ALA A 164 14.94 18.76 -2.77
N ALA A 165 13.83 19.22 -2.25
CA ALA A 165 13.46 19.04 -0.85
C ALA A 165 13.14 17.57 -0.50
N ASP A 166 12.84 16.74 -1.51
CA ASP A 166 12.72 15.28 -1.38
C ASP A 166 13.93 14.62 -2.03
N LYS A 167 14.92 14.27 -1.20
CA LYS A 167 16.23 13.77 -1.63
C LYS A 167 16.19 12.39 -2.29
N ASP A 168 15.16 11.59 -1.97
CA ASP A 168 15.03 10.22 -2.47
C ASP A 168 14.21 10.14 -3.76
N ALA A 169 13.37 11.15 -4.04
CA ALA A 169 12.56 11.18 -5.24
C ALA A 169 13.40 11.41 -6.50
N ARG A 170 12.98 10.81 -7.62
CA ARG A 170 13.66 10.93 -8.93
C ARG A 170 12.62 11.14 -10.04
N PHE A 171 13.09 11.60 -11.19
CA PHE A 171 12.29 11.64 -12.41
C PHE A 171 12.15 10.24 -12.99
N GLY A 172 10.91 9.84 -13.22
CA GLY A 172 10.52 8.63 -13.95
C GLY A 172 9.81 8.99 -15.24
N ALA A 173 9.78 8.06 -16.19
CA ALA A 173 9.09 8.20 -17.47
C ALA A 173 8.28 6.94 -17.78
N LYS A 174 7.02 7.11 -18.19
CA LYS A 174 6.16 6.03 -18.70
C LYS A 174 6.17 5.99 -20.24
N SER A 175 6.44 7.11 -20.88
CA SER A 175 6.58 7.25 -22.33
C SER A 175 7.39 8.52 -22.63
N LYS A 176 7.68 8.78 -23.92
CA LYS A 176 8.41 9.98 -24.37
C LYS A 176 7.84 11.30 -23.84
N ASN A 177 6.51 11.34 -23.55
CA ASN A 177 5.80 12.55 -23.15
C ASN A 177 5.13 12.46 -21.78
N LYS A 178 5.33 11.35 -21.04
CA LYS A 178 4.73 11.16 -19.71
C LYS A 178 5.82 10.96 -18.68
N PHE A 179 6.15 12.03 -17.97
CA PHE A 179 7.15 12.07 -16.91
C PHE A 179 6.48 12.41 -15.59
N TRP A 180 7.08 11.94 -14.50
CA TRP A 180 6.72 12.40 -13.16
C TRP A 180 7.98 12.50 -12.29
N PHE A 181 7.89 13.30 -11.24
CA PHE A 181 8.89 13.34 -10.19
C PHE A 181 8.33 12.63 -8.95
N GLY A 182 9.07 11.68 -8.39
CA GLY A 182 8.63 10.92 -7.23
C GLY A 182 9.19 9.51 -7.19
N TYR A 183 8.31 8.54 -7.05
CA TYR A 183 8.60 7.14 -6.78
C TYR A 183 7.83 6.22 -7.74
N LYS A 184 8.14 4.95 -7.65
CA LYS A 184 7.44 3.87 -8.34
C LYS A 184 7.09 2.79 -7.33
N ALA A 185 5.84 2.34 -7.28
CA ALA A 185 5.43 1.21 -6.47
C ALA A 185 5.38 -0.05 -7.30
N GLY A 186 6.04 -1.10 -6.86
CA GLY A 186 5.82 -2.47 -7.28
C GLY A 186 4.79 -3.14 -6.36
N VAL A 187 3.90 -3.90 -6.94
CA VAL A 187 2.80 -4.58 -6.23
C VAL A 187 2.66 -6.00 -6.72
N SER A 188 2.53 -6.93 -5.80
CA SER A 188 2.14 -8.32 -6.08
C SER A 188 0.78 -8.63 -5.49
N VAL A 189 -0.03 -9.31 -6.28
CA VAL A 189 -1.43 -9.59 -5.94
C VAL A 189 -1.74 -11.05 -6.19
N ASP A 190 -2.32 -11.71 -5.19
CA ASP A 190 -2.88 -13.04 -5.32
C ASP A 190 -4.08 -13.04 -6.29
N VAL A 191 -4.07 -13.93 -7.29
CA VAL A 191 -5.15 -14.01 -8.29
C VAL A 191 -6.41 -14.63 -7.72
N LYS A 192 -6.34 -15.45 -6.67
CA LYS A 192 -7.48 -16.15 -6.09
C LYS A 192 -8.51 -15.18 -5.49
N HIS A 193 -8.06 -14.24 -4.67
CA HIS A 193 -8.95 -13.30 -3.97
C HIS A 193 -8.54 -11.83 -4.16
N GLY A 194 -7.47 -11.56 -4.89
CA GLY A 194 -6.96 -10.22 -5.14
C GLY A 194 -6.35 -9.57 -3.90
N MET A 195 -5.78 -10.36 -2.99
CA MET A 195 -5.05 -9.83 -1.84
C MET A 195 -3.68 -9.33 -2.27
N ILE A 196 -3.28 -8.19 -1.77
CA ILE A 196 -1.93 -7.64 -1.98
C ILE A 196 -0.98 -8.44 -1.10
N THR A 197 -0.01 -9.11 -1.71
CA THR A 197 0.94 -9.99 -1.01
C THR A 197 2.29 -9.32 -0.75
N ASN A 198 2.72 -8.44 -1.65
CA ASN A 198 3.92 -7.62 -1.47
C ASN A 198 3.71 -6.23 -2.07
N VAL A 199 4.35 -5.24 -1.44
CA VAL A 199 4.46 -3.87 -1.95
C VAL A 199 5.85 -3.31 -1.66
N LEU A 200 6.37 -2.53 -2.60
CA LEU A 200 7.65 -1.83 -2.45
C LEU A 200 7.64 -0.54 -3.25
N ALA A 201 7.94 0.58 -2.60
CA ALA A 201 8.25 1.83 -3.30
C ALA A 201 9.76 1.97 -3.52
N THR A 202 10.13 2.47 -4.69
CA THR A 202 11.50 2.81 -5.08
C THR A 202 11.54 4.21 -5.69
N PRO A 203 12.70 4.86 -5.80
CA PRO A 203 12.83 6.06 -6.63
C PRO A 203 12.34 5.79 -8.06
N ALA A 204 11.69 6.79 -8.69
CA ALA A 204 11.00 6.57 -9.97
C ALA A 204 11.90 6.17 -11.14
N ASN A 205 13.21 6.39 -11.04
CA ASN A 205 14.20 6.01 -12.06
C ASN A 205 14.64 4.54 -11.99
N ILE A 206 14.21 3.78 -10.96
CA ILE A 206 14.55 2.36 -10.85
C ILE A 206 13.74 1.57 -11.89
N MET A 207 14.38 0.64 -12.56
CA MET A 207 13.76 -0.21 -13.58
C MET A 207 12.82 -1.25 -12.94
N ASP A 208 11.77 -1.64 -13.67
CA ASP A 208 10.71 -2.52 -13.16
C ASP A 208 11.22 -3.92 -12.79
N ASP A 209 12.23 -4.44 -13.51
CA ASP A 209 12.89 -5.70 -13.21
C ASP A 209 13.56 -5.72 -11.83
N LYS A 210 14.19 -4.61 -11.43
CA LYS A 210 14.81 -4.46 -10.12
C LYS A 210 13.79 -4.41 -8.98
N ILE A 211 12.62 -3.84 -9.25
CA ILE A 211 11.51 -3.83 -8.29
C ILE A 211 10.94 -5.23 -8.16
N LEU A 212 10.76 -5.93 -9.28
CA LEU A 212 10.18 -7.26 -9.34
C LEU A 212 10.90 -8.25 -8.43
N GLU A 213 12.23 -8.24 -8.39
CA GLU A 213 13.03 -9.14 -7.55
C GLU A 213 12.61 -9.15 -6.07
N ASN A 214 12.16 -7.99 -5.57
CA ASN A 214 11.80 -7.80 -4.15
C ASN A 214 10.33 -8.08 -3.84
N ILE A 215 9.48 -8.23 -4.86
CA ILE A 215 8.04 -8.43 -4.66
C ILE A 215 7.55 -9.80 -5.13
N LEU A 216 8.42 -10.65 -5.68
CA LEU A 216 8.05 -11.99 -6.13
C LEU A 216 7.54 -12.86 -4.97
N PRO A 217 6.53 -13.72 -5.21
CA PRO A 217 6.09 -14.73 -4.25
C PRO A 217 7.13 -15.86 -4.12
N PRO A 218 6.98 -16.72 -3.11
CA PRO A 218 7.91 -17.86 -2.92
C PRO A 218 7.77 -18.95 -3.98
N SER A 219 6.62 -19.09 -4.62
CA SER A 219 6.32 -20.16 -5.59
C SER A 219 5.22 -19.73 -6.58
N GLY A 220 4.97 -20.57 -7.59
CA GLY A 220 3.84 -20.43 -8.51
C GLY A 220 4.16 -19.76 -9.84
N ALA A 221 3.13 -19.23 -10.49
CA ALA A 221 3.22 -18.59 -11.80
C ALA A 221 3.03 -17.07 -11.68
N ILE A 222 3.85 -16.32 -12.41
CA ILE A 222 3.89 -14.85 -12.39
C ILE A 222 3.20 -14.30 -13.63
N LEU A 223 2.09 -13.61 -13.43
CA LEU A 223 1.36 -12.88 -14.45
C LEU A 223 1.85 -11.43 -14.48
N GLY A 224 2.26 -10.96 -15.63
CA GLY A 224 2.75 -9.61 -15.83
C GLY A 224 2.44 -9.08 -17.22
N ASP A 225 2.56 -7.76 -17.37
CA ASP A 225 2.41 -7.16 -18.69
C ASP A 225 3.68 -7.33 -19.55
N LYS A 226 3.59 -6.95 -20.83
CA LYS A 226 4.70 -7.02 -21.79
C LYS A 226 5.92 -6.16 -21.40
N GLY A 227 5.78 -5.24 -20.45
CA GLY A 227 6.90 -4.45 -19.90
C GLY A 227 7.95 -5.36 -19.25
N PHE A 228 7.48 -6.42 -18.58
CA PHE A 228 8.32 -7.41 -17.91
C PHE A 228 8.90 -8.48 -18.85
N ASP A 229 8.57 -8.51 -20.16
CA ASP A 229 9.17 -9.45 -21.13
C ASP A 229 10.60 -9.03 -21.48
N THR A 230 11.52 -9.22 -20.55
CA THR A 230 12.97 -8.98 -20.68
C THR A 230 13.74 -10.25 -20.31
N ASN A 231 14.96 -10.38 -20.85
CA ASN A 231 15.81 -11.53 -20.53
C ASN A 231 16.16 -11.56 -19.03
N ASP A 232 16.38 -10.40 -18.42
CA ASP A 232 16.71 -10.29 -16.99
C ASP A 232 15.57 -10.82 -16.10
N VAL A 233 14.32 -10.50 -16.46
CA VAL A 233 13.14 -11.01 -15.75
C VAL A 233 13.00 -12.52 -15.97
N MET A 234 13.19 -13.03 -17.20
CA MET A 234 13.11 -14.47 -17.45
C MET A 234 14.17 -15.25 -16.65
N ASN A 235 15.42 -14.77 -16.64
CA ASN A 235 16.51 -15.35 -15.85
C ASN A 235 16.22 -15.29 -14.34
N LEU A 236 15.61 -14.20 -13.87
CA LEU A 236 15.20 -14.04 -12.47
C LEU A 236 14.14 -15.10 -12.09
N LEU A 237 13.10 -15.26 -12.91
CA LEU A 237 12.03 -16.22 -12.65
C LEU A 237 12.56 -17.65 -12.68
N GLU A 238 13.42 -17.99 -13.63
CA GLU A 238 14.07 -19.31 -13.71
C GLU A 238 14.91 -19.60 -12.45
N ARG A 239 15.77 -18.65 -12.06
CA ARG A 239 16.59 -18.75 -10.84
C ARG A 239 15.75 -18.96 -9.58
N ARG A 240 14.56 -18.32 -9.50
CA ARG A 240 13.60 -18.42 -8.40
C ARG A 240 12.68 -19.65 -8.55
N LYS A 241 12.79 -20.43 -9.63
CA LYS A 241 11.91 -21.57 -9.96
C LYS A 241 10.43 -21.18 -10.05
N LEU A 242 10.16 -20.00 -10.62
CA LEU A 242 8.82 -19.47 -10.84
C LEU A 242 8.44 -19.65 -12.32
N HIS A 243 7.17 -19.93 -12.58
CA HIS A 243 6.65 -20.04 -13.94
C HIS A 243 6.29 -18.67 -14.52
N SER A 244 6.78 -18.40 -15.74
CA SER A 244 6.46 -17.14 -16.41
C SER A 244 5.14 -17.24 -17.17
N MET A 245 4.18 -16.38 -16.81
CA MET A 245 2.96 -16.06 -17.55
C MET A 245 2.95 -14.57 -17.92
N ILE A 246 4.08 -14.05 -18.37
CA ILE A 246 4.26 -12.66 -18.80
C ILE A 246 3.84 -12.54 -20.26
N ILE A 247 3.02 -11.51 -20.55
CA ILE A 247 2.58 -11.22 -21.94
C ILE A 247 3.78 -10.88 -22.79
N LYS A 248 3.93 -11.59 -23.92
CA LYS A 248 5.08 -11.42 -24.81
C LYS A 248 5.01 -10.12 -25.62
N LYS A 249 6.16 -9.47 -25.81
CA LYS A 249 6.30 -8.32 -26.72
C LYS A 249 5.95 -8.70 -28.14
N ASN A 250 5.49 -7.71 -28.93
CA ASN A 250 5.02 -7.96 -30.30
C ASN A 250 6.10 -8.46 -31.26
N ASN A 251 7.35 -8.21 -30.96
CA ASN A 251 8.52 -8.63 -31.75
C ASN A 251 9.07 -10.01 -31.38
N ARG A 252 8.45 -10.71 -30.42
CA ARG A 252 8.86 -12.07 -30.05
C ARG A 252 8.30 -13.09 -31.05
N LYS A 253 9.16 -14.05 -31.49
CA LYS A 253 8.78 -15.13 -32.42
C LYS A 253 7.89 -16.19 -31.74
N ASP A 254 8.07 -16.43 -30.47
CA ASP A 254 7.36 -17.41 -29.63
C ASP A 254 6.04 -16.87 -29.04
N LYS A 255 5.51 -15.79 -29.62
CA LYS A 255 4.28 -15.15 -29.13
C LYS A 255 3.06 -16.02 -29.39
N ASN A 256 2.32 -16.35 -28.29
CA ASN A 256 1.04 -17.04 -28.35
C ASN A 256 -0.10 -16.06 -28.04
N LYS A 257 -0.82 -15.64 -29.08
CA LYS A 257 -1.91 -14.65 -28.95
C LYS A 257 -3.07 -15.14 -28.06
N SER A 258 -3.39 -16.44 -28.12
CA SER A 258 -4.47 -17.01 -27.28
C SER A 258 -4.09 -17.00 -25.80
N LEU A 259 -2.85 -17.35 -25.49
CA LEU A 259 -2.32 -17.29 -24.13
C LEU A 259 -2.26 -15.84 -23.62
N ASP A 260 -1.75 -14.92 -24.44
CA ASP A 260 -1.72 -13.49 -24.08
C ASP A 260 -3.11 -12.93 -23.80
N HIS A 261 -4.12 -13.34 -24.59
CA HIS A 261 -5.51 -12.94 -24.36
C HIS A 261 -6.06 -13.52 -23.06
N TYR A 262 -5.77 -14.79 -22.77
CA TYR A 262 -6.17 -15.44 -21.51
C TYR A 262 -5.54 -14.73 -20.30
N ILE A 263 -4.23 -14.45 -20.32
CA ILE A 263 -3.53 -13.70 -19.27
C ILE A 263 -4.13 -12.31 -19.09
N THR A 264 -4.45 -11.60 -20.19
CA THR A 264 -5.10 -10.29 -20.14
C THR A 264 -6.45 -10.36 -19.41
N ARG A 265 -7.27 -11.38 -19.69
CA ARG A 265 -8.55 -11.58 -19.00
C ARG A 265 -8.38 -11.87 -17.51
N LEU A 266 -7.36 -12.63 -17.12
CA LEU A 266 -7.03 -12.88 -15.72
C LEU A 266 -6.59 -11.60 -14.98
N ARG A 267 -5.99 -10.64 -15.67
CA ARG A 267 -5.52 -9.36 -15.09
C ARG A 267 -6.64 -8.35 -14.86
N CYS A 268 -7.64 -8.29 -15.75
CA CYS A 268 -8.70 -7.27 -15.71
C CYS A 268 -9.32 -7.04 -14.32
N PRO A 269 -9.64 -8.05 -13.51
CA PRO A 269 -10.21 -7.85 -12.18
C PRO A 269 -9.28 -7.12 -11.20
N PHE A 270 -7.97 -7.08 -11.47
CA PHE A 270 -6.96 -6.53 -10.55
C PHE A 270 -6.63 -5.07 -10.81
N GLU A 271 -7.06 -4.47 -11.92
CA GLU A 271 -6.89 -3.04 -12.18
C GLU A 271 -7.53 -2.18 -11.08
N GLY A 272 -8.64 -2.63 -10.48
CA GLY A 272 -9.29 -1.99 -9.34
C GLY A 272 -8.44 -1.97 -8.05
N ILE A 273 -7.42 -2.83 -7.92
CA ILE A 273 -6.53 -2.84 -6.77
C ILE A 273 -5.61 -1.63 -6.78
N PHE A 274 -5.13 -1.23 -7.96
CA PHE A 274 -4.34 0.00 -8.09
C PHE A 274 -5.16 1.23 -7.70
N THR A 275 -6.46 1.27 -8.02
CA THR A 275 -7.36 2.34 -7.56
C THR A 275 -7.44 2.40 -6.03
N CYS A 276 -7.47 1.26 -5.34
CA CYS A 276 -7.44 1.21 -3.88
C CYS A 276 -6.13 1.78 -3.33
N LEU A 277 -4.99 1.47 -3.96
CA LEU A 277 -3.67 2.00 -3.56
C LEU A 277 -3.48 3.47 -3.94
N THR A 278 -3.94 3.90 -5.11
CA THR A 278 -3.82 5.29 -5.55
C THR A 278 -4.72 6.23 -4.75
N GLY A 279 -5.84 5.71 -4.21
CA GLY A 279 -6.74 6.43 -3.33
C GLY A 279 -7.70 7.39 -4.04
N LYS A 280 -8.51 8.10 -3.22
CA LYS A 280 -9.56 9.01 -3.70
C LYS A 280 -9.02 10.33 -4.28
N LYS A 281 -7.87 10.78 -3.78
CA LYS A 281 -7.19 12.03 -4.20
C LYS A 281 -6.09 11.74 -5.23
N ASN A 282 -6.43 11.03 -6.31
CA ASN A 282 -5.47 10.76 -7.37
C ASN A 282 -5.36 11.96 -8.35
N ASP A 283 -4.15 12.23 -8.83
CA ASP A 283 -3.85 13.26 -9.80
C ASP A 283 -3.63 12.58 -11.17
N GLY A 284 -4.66 12.60 -12.01
CA GLY A 284 -4.60 11.97 -13.33
C GLY A 284 -4.37 10.45 -13.34
N GLY A 285 -4.83 9.72 -12.30
CA GLY A 285 -4.69 8.27 -12.17
C GLY A 285 -3.40 7.80 -11.50
N TYR A 286 -2.56 8.72 -10.99
CA TYR A 286 -1.37 8.39 -10.23
C TYR A 286 -1.59 8.51 -8.72
N MET A 287 -0.98 7.63 -7.94
CA MET A 287 -0.91 7.80 -6.49
C MET A 287 -0.10 9.04 -6.17
N ARG A 288 -0.59 9.90 -5.26
CA ARG A 288 0.16 11.02 -4.73
C ARG A 288 0.60 10.73 -3.31
N THR A 289 1.89 10.90 -3.01
CA THR A 289 2.35 10.75 -1.63
C THR A 289 2.10 12.01 -0.80
N TYR A 290 1.79 11.80 0.49
CA TYR A 290 1.69 12.87 1.48
C TYR A 290 3.02 13.13 2.19
N TYR A 291 4.00 12.26 1.98
CA TYR A 291 5.27 12.23 2.69
C TYR A 291 6.45 12.57 1.78
N ARG A 292 7.58 12.85 2.38
CA ARG A 292 8.89 12.96 1.76
C ARG A 292 9.79 11.84 2.28
N GLY A 293 10.70 11.38 1.45
CA GLY A 293 11.64 10.32 1.78
C GLY A 293 11.08 8.91 1.55
N LEU A 294 11.93 8.02 1.08
CA LEU A 294 11.58 6.69 0.62
C LEU A 294 10.91 5.85 1.72
N ASP A 295 11.43 5.88 2.95
CA ASP A 295 10.88 5.13 4.08
C ASP A 295 9.45 5.56 4.40
N ASN A 296 9.18 6.87 4.37
CA ASN A 296 7.86 7.40 4.62
C ASN A 296 6.86 7.03 3.51
N VAL A 297 7.32 6.96 2.27
CA VAL A 297 6.51 6.53 1.13
C VAL A 297 6.22 5.02 1.22
N ASN A 298 7.21 4.20 1.59
CA ASN A 298 7.00 2.78 1.87
C ASN A 298 6.03 2.57 3.05
N PHE A 299 6.14 3.38 4.10
CA PHE A 299 5.18 3.36 5.22
C PHE A 299 3.74 3.62 4.73
N GLN A 300 3.53 4.67 3.93
CA GLN A 300 2.22 4.98 3.34
C GLN A 300 1.71 3.83 2.48
N LEU A 301 2.55 3.26 1.63
CA LEU A 301 2.20 2.19 0.72
C LEU A 301 1.80 0.92 1.47
N ALA A 302 2.56 0.53 2.51
CA ALA A 302 2.27 -0.63 3.33
C ALA A 302 0.95 -0.48 4.11
N PHE A 303 0.65 0.70 4.69
CA PHE A 303 -0.64 0.93 5.33
C PHE A 303 -1.81 0.90 4.34
N LYS A 304 -1.65 1.49 3.16
CA LYS A 304 -2.67 1.42 2.11
C LYS A 304 -2.92 -0.02 1.68
N ALA A 305 -1.87 -0.81 1.48
CA ALA A 305 -1.99 -2.22 1.12
C ALA A 305 -2.69 -3.02 2.23
N LEU A 306 -2.34 -2.79 3.50
CA LEU A 306 -3.00 -3.41 4.64
C LEU A 306 -4.49 -3.04 4.69
N ALA A 307 -4.82 -1.75 4.55
CA ALA A 307 -6.21 -1.28 4.52
C ALA A 307 -6.99 -1.93 3.36
N CYS A 308 -6.42 -1.95 2.15
CA CYS A 308 -7.04 -2.62 0.99
C CYS A 308 -7.34 -4.09 1.29
N ASN A 309 -6.41 -4.82 1.88
CA ASN A 309 -6.59 -6.22 2.24
C ASN A 309 -7.70 -6.40 3.28
N LEU A 310 -7.72 -5.62 4.36
CA LEU A 310 -8.73 -5.72 5.41
C LEU A 310 -10.14 -5.41 4.89
N PHE A 311 -10.30 -4.34 4.08
CA PHE A 311 -11.59 -4.02 3.46
C PHE A 311 -12.03 -5.08 2.45
N ARG A 312 -11.10 -5.72 1.75
CA ARG A 312 -11.39 -6.82 0.84
C ARG A 312 -11.81 -8.08 1.59
N LEU A 313 -11.14 -8.40 2.69
CA LEU A 313 -11.53 -9.50 3.58
C LEU A 313 -12.95 -9.32 4.11
N ALA A 314 -13.32 -8.11 4.55
CA ALA A 314 -14.66 -7.82 5.01
C ALA A 314 -15.73 -8.09 3.94
N LYS A 315 -15.43 -7.81 2.65
CA LYS A 315 -16.31 -8.12 1.52
C LYS A 315 -16.40 -9.62 1.19
N ILE A 316 -15.28 -10.35 1.34
CA ILE A 316 -15.23 -11.80 1.09
C ILE A 316 -16.07 -12.54 2.12
N LYS A 317 -16.07 -12.11 3.39
CA LYS A 317 -16.90 -12.71 4.45
C LYS A 317 -18.39 -12.71 4.11
N ASP A 318 -18.88 -11.71 3.37
CA ASP A 318 -20.28 -11.63 2.95
C ASP A 318 -20.67 -12.66 1.87
N ASN A 319 -19.70 -13.17 1.13
CA ASN A 319 -19.88 -14.24 0.16
C ASN A 319 -19.67 -15.58 0.89
N LEU A 320 -20.72 -16.34 1.14
CA LEU A 320 -20.89 -17.59 1.90
C LEU A 320 -19.76 -18.66 1.85
N TYR A 321 -18.70 -18.43 1.09
CA TYR A 321 -17.55 -19.33 0.93
C TYR A 321 -16.49 -19.26 2.04
N PHE A 322 -16.62 -18.36 3.02
CA PHE A 322 -15.57 -18.08 4.01
C PHE A 322 -16.03 -18.13 5.48
N GLN A 323 -16.99 -18.99 5.81
CA GLN A 323 -17.31 -19.23 7.21
C GLN A 323 -16.11 -19.87 7.92
N GLY A 324 -15.52 -19.16 8.86
CA GLY A 324 -14.52 -19.70 9.79
C GLY A 324 -13.06 -19.31 9.54
N VAL A 325 -12.74 -18.30 8.73
CA VAL A 325 -11.37 -18.13 8.22
C VAL A 325 -10.45 -17.22 9.05
N ILE A 326 -10.97 -16.32 9.88
CA ILE A 326 -10.13 -15.44 10.71
C ILE A 326 -10.73 -15.23 12.12
N VAL A 327 -11.30 -16.26 12.69
CA VAL A 327 -11.75 -16.21 14.09
C VAL A 327 -10.87 -17.14 14.92
N SER A 328 -10.19 -16.54 15.89
CA SER A 328 -9.30 -17.06 16.93
C SER A 328 -7.95 -17.53 16.47
#